data_a69f37e632fa3ea90e1c82d6c051f08b
#
_entry.id   a69f37e632fa3ea90e1c82d6c051f08b
#
_cell.length_a   1.000
_cell.length_b   1.000
_cell.length_c   1.000
_cell.angle_alpha   90.00
_cell.angle_beta   90.00
_cell.angle_gamma   90.00
#
_symmetry.space_group_name_H-M   'P 1'
#
loop_
_entity.id
_entity.type
_entity.pdbx_description
1 polymer ?
#
loop_
_entity_poly.entity_id
_entity_poly.type
_entity_poly.pdbx_seq_one_letter_code
_entity_poly.pdbx_strand_id
1 'polypeptide(L)'
;MDFNQGKHVVVSLSGGMDSSTLLLKALNEYETVTALSFDYGQKHRAELERAQQLIKYLSIQGYQVTYRVIKLNGLVDLLNSALVEGGAEVPEGHYAEDNMKATVVPNRNKIFASITQAVALSIADKTGEMCDIAMGIHAGDHAIYPDCRQEFRDADDYAFRVGNWGAENVSYWTPYLEGDKFTILQDGEVLCEKLGLNFDEVYRRTNTSYKPISIEVGRMWTGSYNPKSPGQPVYDYYADYKSASSVERVEAFIKLGRPDPARYADETGPVTWEHVVVEVSKVLAAHE
;
A
#
# COMPACT_ATOMS: atom_id res chain seq x y z
N MET A 1 -21.11 -1.56 -21.24
CA MET A 1 -20.57 -2.90 -21.55
C MET A 1 -20.32 -3.55 -20.21
N ASP A 2 -21.09 -4.58 -19.85
CA ASP A 2 -20.79 -5.36 -18.67
C ASP A 2 -19.47 -6.07 -18.93
N PHE A 3 -18.39 -5.54 -18.36
CA PHE A 3 -17.14 -6.28 -18.31
C PHE A 3 -17.40 -7.51 -17.45
N ASN A 4 -17.20 -8.67 -18.04
CA ASN A 4 -17.34 -9.94 -17.33
C ASN A 4 -16.21 -9.95 -16.27
N GLN A 5 -16.55 -9.59 -15.03
CA GLN A 5 -15.61 -9.58 -13.91
C GLN A 5 -15.11 -11.01 -13.68
N GLY A 6 -13.82 -11.17 -13.52
CA GLY A 6 -13.22 -12.48 -13.22
C GLY A 6 -13.68 -13.00 -11.86
N LYS A 7 -13.57 -14.32 -11.65
CA LYS A 7 -13.77 -14.91 -10.32
C LYS A 7 -12.55 -14.77 -9.42
N HIS A 8 -11.39 -14.60 -10.05
CA HIS A 8 -10.09 -14.51 -9.40
C HIS A 8 -9.52 -13.12 -9.55
N VAL A 9 -8.80 -12.64 -8.54
CA VAL A 9 -8.04 -11.40 -8.63
C VAL A 9 -6.67 -11.53 -7.98
N VAL A 10 -5.66 -10.90 -8.59
CA VAL A 10 -4.33 -10.74 -8.02
C VAL A 10 -4.12 -9.28 -7.64
N VAL A 11 -3.99 -9.00 -6.35
CA VAL A 11 -3.86 -7.66 -5.79
C VAL A 11 -2.39 -7.36 -5.49
N SER A 12 -1.87 -6.25 -5.98
CA SER A 12 -0.60 -5.68 -5.52
C SER A 12 -0.81 -5.01 -4.17
N LEU A 13 -0.36 -5.64 -3.08
CA LEU A 13 -0.54 -5.20 -1.70
C LEU A 13 0.76 -4.61 -1.14
N SER A 14 0.87 -3.29 -1.07
CA SER A 14 2.02 -2.63 -0.46
C SER A 14 1.98 -2.66 1.08
N GLY A 15 0.79 -2.67 1.67
CA GLY A 15 0.56 -2.45 3.10
C GLY A 15 0.23 -1.00 3.46
N GLY A 16 0.15 -0.13 2.45
CA GLY A 16 -0.41 1.21 2.55
C GLY A 16 -1.94 1.21 2.62
N MET A 17 -2.52 2.35 2.94
CA MET A 17 -3.96 2.54 3.06
C MET A 17 -4.71 2.14 1.79
N ASP A 18 -4.27 2.63 0.63
CA ASP A 18 -4.94 2.49 -0.65
C ASP A 18 -5.00 1.02 -1.10
N SER A 19 -3.86 0.33 -1.10
CA SER A 19 -3.77 -1.09 -1.47
C SER A 19 -4.48 -2.01 -0.48
N SER A 20 -4.55 -1.60 0.80
CA SER A 20 -5.29 -2.35 1.82
C SER A 20 -6.80 -2.20 1.63
N THR A 21 -7.29 -1.00 1.31
CA THR A 21 -8.71 -0.79 0.94
C THR A 21 -9.07 -1.56 -0.33
N LEU A 22 -8.18 -1.55 -1.33
CA LEU A 22 -8.36 -2.34 -2.55
C LEU A 22 -8.45 -3.84 -2.25
N LEU A 23 -7.66 -4.34 -1.29
CA LEU A 23 -7.77 -5.73 -0.83
C LEU A 23 -9.13 -6.03 -0.21
N LEU A 24 -9.68 -5.13 0.62
CA LEU A 24 -11.03 -5.29 1.17
C LEU A 24 -12.10 -5.31 0.07
N LYS A 25 -11.96 -4.43 -0.93
CA LYS A 25 -12.85 -4.40 -2.08
C LYS A 25 -12.77 -5.69 -2.88
N ALA A 26 -11.58 -6.21 -3.08
CA ALA A 26 -11.37 -7.51 -3.72
C ALA A 26 -12.05 -8.66 -2.94
N LEU A 27 -11.96 -8.67 -1.62
CA LEU A 27 -12.65 -9.67 -0.77
C LEU A 27 -14.18 -9.56 -0.83
N ASN A 28 -14.73 -8.38 -1.13
CA ASN A 28 -16.16 -8.17 -1.28
C ASN A 28 -16.69 -8.58 -2.68
N GLU A 29 -15.84 -8.54 -3.71
CA GLU A 29 -16.27 -8.64 -5.12
C GLU A 29 -15.82 -9.93 -5.82
N TYR A 30 -14.79 -10.63 -5.33
CA TYR A 30 -14.20 -11.80 -5.97
C TYR A 30 -14.33 -13.07 -5.13
N GLU A 31 -14.42 -14.22 -5.79
CA GLU A 31 -14.49 -15.52 -5.13
C GLU A 31 -13.13 -15.91 -4.52
N THR A 32 -12.02 -15.59 -5.20
CA THR A 32 -10.67 -15.86 -4.71
C THR A 32 -9.74 -14.68 -4.89
N VAL A 33 -8.98 -14.40 -3.84
CA VAL A 33 -8.04 -13.28 -3.79
C VAL A 33 -6.63 -13.78 -3.54
N THR A 34 -5.72 -13.43 -4.44
CA THR A 34 -4.28 -13.57 -4.25
C THR A 34 -3.67 -12.19 -4.02
N ALA A 35 -2.89 -12.01 -2.96
CA ALA A 35 -2.20 -10.75 -2.67
C ALA A 35 -0.69 -10.92 -2.78
N LEU A 36 -0.04 -10.04 -3.52
CA LEU A 36 1.41 -9.99 -3.71
C LEU A 36 1.98 -8.72 -3.08
N SER A 37 2.92 -8.86 -2.17
CA SER A 37 3.77 -7.77 -1.71
C SER A 37 5.16 -7.90 -2.32
N PHE A 38 5.83 -6.77 -2.58
CA PHE A 38 7.13 -6.74 -3.23
C PHE A 38 8.20 -6.21 -2.27
N ASP A 39 9.21 -7.03 -1.99
CA ASP A 39 10.43 -6.65 -1.30
C ASP A 39 11.52 -6.42 -2.34
N TYR A 40 11.77 -5.13 -2.66
CA TYR A 40 12.76 -4.72 -3.65
C TYR A 40 13.92 -3.90 -3.03
N GLY A 41 14.03 -3.89 -1.67
CA GLY A 41 15.03 -3.11 -0.94
C GLY A 41 14.58 -1.68 -0.65
N GLN A 42 13.27 -1.46 -0.49
CA GLN A 42 12.73 -0.16 -0.06
C GLN A 42 13.11 0.18 1.37
N LYS A 43 13.36 1.47 1.65
CA LYS A 43 13.65 1.98 3.00
C LYS A 43 12.53 1.69 4.00
N HIS A 44 11.28 1.80 3.56
CA HIS A 44 10.09 1.67 4.40
C HIS A 44 9.56 0.23 4.48
N ARG A 45 10.38 -0.68 4.98
CA ARG A 45 10.00 -2.10 5.20
C ARG A 45 8.80 -2.30 6.12
N ALA A 46 8.47 -1.27 6.92
CA ALA A 46 7.28 -1.24 7.75
C ALA A 46 5.99 -1.59 6.98
N GLU A 47 5.89 -1.22 5.70
CA GLU A 47 4.76 -1.57 4.83
C GLU A 47 4.58 -3.08 4.70
N LEU A 48 5.67 -3.83 4.48
CA LEU A 48 5.61 -5.30 4.36
C LEU A 48 5.12 -5.96 5.65
N GLU A 49 5.56 -5.45 6.80
CA GLU A 49 5.11 -5.95 8.10
C GLU A 49 3.62 -5.62 8.32
N ARG A 50 3.17 -4.43 7.94
CA ARG A 50 1.76 -4.03 8.02
C ARG A 50 0.88 -4.89 7.10
N ALA A 51 1.32 -5.15 5.86
CA ALA A 51 0.63 -6.08 4.96
C ALA A 51 0.45 -7.47 5.61
N GLN A 52 1.50 -8.02 6.20
CA GLN A 52 1.44 -9.31 6.90
C GLN A 52 0.50 -9.28 8.11
N GLN A 53 0.53 -8.20 8.89
CA GLN A 53 -0.37 -8.02 10.05
C GLN A 53 -1.83 -7.92 9.61
N LEU A 54 -2.12 -7.23 8.50
CA LEU A 54 -3.47 -7.14 7.94
C LEU A 54 -3.95 -8.51 7.44
N ILE A 55 -3.13 -9.23 6.67
CA ILE A 55 -3.46 -10.59 6.20
C ILE A 55 -3.75 -11.52 7.38
N LYS A 56 -2.95 -11.47 8.43
CA LYS A 56 -3.19 -12.25 9.65
C LYS A 56 -4.51 -11.88 10.32
N TYR A 57 -4.83 -10.58 10.42
CA TYR A 57 -6.09 -10.10 10.96
C TYR A 57 -7.28 -10.61 10.13
N LEU A 58 -7.24 -10.47 8.81
CA LEU A 58 -8.29 -10.95 7.91
C LEU A 58 -8.50 -12.46 8.04
N SER A 59 -7.42 -13.24 8.15
CA SER A 59 -7.51 -14.68 8.37
C SER A 59 -8.21 -15.04 9.69
N ILE A 60 -7.96 -14.30 10.78
CA ILE A 60 -8.64 -14.46 12.07
C ILE A 60 -10.14 -14.13 11.94
N GLN A 61 -10.50 -13.17 11.09
CA GLN A 61 -11.89 -12.78 10.82
C GLN A 61 -12.58 -13.74 9.83
N GLY A 62 -11.90 -14.80 9.37
CA GLY A 62 -12.48 -15.84 8.49
C GLY A 62 -12.24 -15.62 7.00
N TYR A 63 -11.56 -14.55 6.60
CA TYR A 63 -11.24 -14.27 5.20
C TYR A 63 -9.99 -15.02 4.74
N GLN A 64 -10.06 -15.67 3.60
CA GLN A 64 -8.92 -16.39 3.02
C GLN A 64 -8.29 -15.59 1.89
N VAL A 65 -7.00 -15.30 2.04
CA VAL A 65 -6.18 -14.63 1.03
C VAL A 65 -4.93 -15.47 0.78
N THR A 66 -4.68 -15.82 -0.47
CA THR A 66 -3.40 -16.41 -0.86
C THR A 66 -2.33 -15.32 -0.89
N TYR A 67 -1.51 -15.23 0.16
CA TYR A 67 -0.52 -14.15 0.29
C TYR A 67 0.89 -14.62 -0.02
N ARG A 68 1.64 -13.82 -0.79
CA ARG A 68 3.06 -14.05 -1.11
C ARG A 68 3.86 -12.75 -1.07
N VAL A 69 5.09 -12.83 -0.56
CA VAL A 69 6.09 -11.77 -0.69
C VAL A 69 7.05 -12.14 -1.81
N ILE A 70 7.13 -11.30 -2.82
CA ILE A 70 8.03 -11.45 -3.97
C ILE A 70 9.31 -10.67 -3.66
N LYS A 71 10.44 -11.38 -3.60
CA LYS A 71 11.74 -10.77 -3.34
C LYS A 71 12.44 -10.45 -4.67
N LEU A 72 12.73 -9.17 -4.89
CA LEU A 72 13.44 -8.65 -6.06
C LEU A 72 14.88 -8.29 -5.68
N ASN A 73 15.63 -9.29 -5.19
CA ASN A 73 16.98 -9.11 -4.71
C ASN A 73 17.92 -8.53 -5.79
N GLY A 74 18.74 -7.55 -5.40
CA GLY A 74 19.70 -6.90 -6.28
C GLY A 74 19.10 -5.83 -7.21
N LEU A 75 17.79 -5.69 -7.28
CA LEU A 75 17.17 -4.64 -8.11
C LEU A 75 17.48 -3.25 -7.53
N VAL A 76 17.42 -3.10 -6.22
CA VAL A 76 17.64 -1.82 -5.53
C VAL A 76 19.01 -1.22 -5.79
N ASP A 77 20.04 -2.06 -5.91
CA ASP A 77 21.42 -1.62 -6.14
C ASP A 77 21.61 -0.92 -7.50
N LEU A 78 20.65 -1.09 -8.41
CA LEU A 78 20.63 -0.56 -9.76
C LEU A 78 19.67 0.63 -9.93
N LEU A 79 18.87 0.94 -8.92
CA LEU A 79 17.84 1.97 -8.99
C LEU A 79 18.27 3.23 -8.21
N ASN A 80 17.94 4.39 -8.76
CA ASN A 80 18.16 5.69 -8.14
C ASN A 80 16.83 6.31 -7.73
N SER A 81 16.55 6.33 -6.42
CA SER A 81 15.37 6.98 -5.85
C SER A 81 15.58 7.28 -4.36
N ALA A 82 14.91 8.30 -3.85
CA ALA A 82 14.89 8.59 -2.41
C ALA A 82 14.22 7.47 -1.58
N LEU A 83 13.40 6.62 -2.20
CA LEU A 83 12.67 5.54 -1.52
C LEU A 83 13.43 4.21 -1.42
N VAL A 84 14.62 4.09 -2.02
CA VAL A 84 15.44 2.87 -1.96
C VAL A 84 16.57 2.97 -0.94
N GLU A 85 17.04 1.84 -0.42
CA GLU A 85 18.21 1.80 0.47
C GLU A 85 19.41 2.44 -0.23
N GLY A 86 20.16 3.29 0.50
CA GLY A 86 21.29 4.05 -0.07
C GLY A 86 20.90 5.28 -0.89
N GLY A 87 19.63 5.52 -1.19
CA GLY A 87 19.15 6.71 -1.89
C GLY A 87 19.17 7.99 -1.04
N ALA A 88 18.91 9.12 -1.68
CA ALA A 88 18.82 10.45 -1.05
C ALA A 88 17.78 10.50 0.07
N GLU A 89 17.78 11.58 0.85
CA GLU A 89 16.75 11.82 1.87
C GLU A 89 15.36 11.97 1.21
N VAL A 90 14.33 11.40 1.87
CA VAL A 90 12.94 11.52 1.39
C VAL A 90 12.46 12.95 1.63
N PRO A 91 11.97 13.65 0.60
CA PRO A 91 11.47 15.02 0.77
C PRO A 91 10.24 15.07 1.68
N GLU A 92 10.03 16.22 2.31
CA GLU A 92 8.86 16.56 3.12
C GLU A 92 7.99 17.57 2.37
N GLY A 93 6.72 17.70 2.74
CA GLY A 93 5.79 18.68 2.16
C GLY A 93 4.65 18.03 1.36
N HIS A 94 4.04 18.80 0.47
CA HIS A 94 2.90 18.38 -0.33
C HIS A 94 3.34 17.79 -1.68
N TYR A 95 2.57 16.84 -2.24
CA TYR A 95 2.87 16.20 -3.56
C TYR A 95 2.95 17.19 -4.74
N ALA A 96 2.36 18.37 -4.63
CA ALA A 96 2.48 19.40 -5.67
C ALA A 96 3.90 19.98 -5.84
N GLU A 97 4.83 19.70 -4.92
CA GLU A 97 6.17 20.24 -4.95
C GLU A 97 7.09 19.47 -5.92
N ASP A 98 7.92 20.18 -6.68
CA ASP A 98 8.82 19.61 -7.70
C ASP A 98 9.84 18.62 -7.14
N ASN A 99 10.22 18.75 -5.86
CA ASN A 99 11.16 17.86 -5.18
C ASN A 99 10.60 16.43 -5.00
N MET A 100 9.27 16.23 -5.09
CA MET A 100 8.61 14.92 -4.96
C MET A 100 8.99 13.94 -6.08
N LYS A 101 9.49 14.42 -7.22
CA LYS A 101 10.03 13.55 -8.28
C LYS A 101 11.20 12.66 -7.82
N ALA A 102 11.90 13.04 -6.74
CA ALA A 102 12.95 12.22 -6.14
C ALA A 102 12.42 10.90 -5.53
N THR A 103 11.12 10.83 -5.23
CA THR A 103 10.47 9.61 -4.72
C THR A 103 10.12 8.59 -5.82
N VAL A 104 10.22 8.97 -7.08
CA VAL A 104 9.93 8.06 -8.19
C VAL A 104 11.00 6.96 -8.23
N VAL A 105 10.58 5.71 -8.06
CA VAL A 105 11.42 4.53 -8.33
C VAL A 105 11.24 4.14 -9.78
N PRO A 106 12.29 4.21 -10.62
CA PRO A 106 12.16 4.01 -12.05
C PRO A 106 11.45 2.70 -12.41
N ASN A 107 10.38 2.80 -13.19
CA ASN A 107 9.61 1.68 -13.75
C ASN A 107 9.02 0.70 -12.71
N ARG A 108 8.92 1.09 -11.44
CA ARG A 108 8.48 0.21 -10.33
C ARG A 108 7.09 -0.38 -10.57
N ASN A 109 6.11 0.46 -10.88
CA ASN A 109 4.73 0.00 -11.05
C ASN A 109 4.59 -0.92 -12.27
N LYS A 110 5.36 -0.70 -13.34
CA LYS A 110 5.42 -1.60 -14.50
C LYS A 110 6.01 -2.98 -14.14
N ILE A 111 7.09 -3.02 -13.34
CA ILE A 111 7.70 -4.27 -12.88
C ILE A 111 6.68 -5.05 -12.04
N PHE A 112 5.99 -4.39 -11.11
CA PHE A 112 4.97 -5.02 -10.28
C PHE A 112 3.77 -5.49 -11.10
N ALA A 113 3.29 -4.68 -12.04
CA ALA A 113 2.23 -5.04 -12.98
C ALA A 113 2.61 -6.29 -13.79
N SER A 114 3.82 -6.34 -14.34
CA SER A 114 4.29 -7.49 -15.15
C SER A 114 4.31 -8.80 -14.35
N ILE A 115 4.75 -8.77 -13.09
CA ILE A 115 4.73 -9.95 -12.23
C ILE A 115 3.28 -10.34 -11.86
N THR A 116 2.45 -9.35 -11.56
CA THR A 116 1.03 -9.54 -11.23
C THR A 116 0.27 -10.14 -12.41
N GLN A 117 0.51 -9.64 -13.64
CA GLN A 117 -0.03 -10.17 -14.90
C GLN A 117 0.39 -11.63 -15.13
N ALA A 118 1.67 -11.96 -14.91
CA ALA A 118 2.16 -13.33 -15.07
C ALA A 118 1.50 -14.31 -14.09
N VAL A 119 1.27 -13.88 -12.84
CA VAL A 119 0.57 -14.70 -11.83
C VAL A 119 -0.90 -14.85 -12.19
N ALA A 120 -1.57 -13.78 -12.61
CA ALA A 120 -2.97 -13.81 -13.04
C ALA A 120 -3.18 -14.74 -14.25
N LEU A 121 -2.32 -14.63 -15.25
CA LEU A 121 -2.36 -15.51 -16.43
C LEU A 121 -2.17 -16.98 -16.04
N SER A 122 -1.26 -17.26 -15.11
CA SER A 122 -1.05 -18.62 -14.59
C SER A 122 -2.25 -19.17 -13.81
N ILE A 123 -3.00 -18.30 -13.12
CA ILE A 123 -4.25 -18.67 -12.45
C ILE A 123 -5.33 -18.95 -13.50
N ALA A 124 -5.50 -18.05 -14.46
CA ALA A 124 -6.48 -18.19 -15.53
C ALA A 124 -6.25 -19.48 -16.34
N ASP A 125 -5.00 -19.80 -16.69
CA ASP A 125 -4.63 -21.02 -17.39
C ASP A 125 -4.97 -22.30 -16.60
N LYS A 126 -4.74 -22.28 -15.28
CA LYS A 126 -5.03 -23.42 -14.40
C LYS A 126 -6.52 -23.64 -14.15
N THR A 127 -7.30 -22.58 -14.05
CA THR A 127 -8.71 -22.62 -13.67
C THR A 127 -9.63 -22.66 -14.87
N GLY A 128 -9.18 -22.19 -16.02
CA GLY A 128 -10.02 -21.94 -17.19
C GLY A 128 -10.96 -20.73 -17.03
N GLU A 129 -10.73 -19.88 -16.01
CA GLU A 129 -11.56 -18.72 -15.68
C GLU A 129 -10.76 -17.44 -15.74
N MET A 130 -11.42 -16.30 -15.94
CA MET A 130 -10.77 -14.99 -15.95
C MET A 130 -10.17 -14.65 -14.59
N CYS A 131 -9.02 -14.00 -14.61
CA CYS A 131 -8.33 -13.52 -13.42
C CYS A 131 -7.92 -12.05 -13.61
N ASP A 132 -8.48 -11.17 -12.82
CA ASP A 132 -8.15 -9.74 -12.89
C ASP A 132 -6.87 -9.42 -12.11
N ILE A 133 -6.22 -8.30 -12.46
CA ILE A 133 -5.12 -7.72 -11.68
C ILE A 133 -5.53 -6.38 -11.10
N ALA A 134 -5.18 -6.14 -9.84
CA ALA A 134 -5.54 -4.95 -9.11
C ALA A 134 -4.31 -4.22 -8.56
N MET A 135 -4.26 -2.91 -8.81
CA MET A 135 -3.23 -2.01 -8.27
C MET A 135 -3.91 -0.82 -7.60
N GLY A 136 -3.43 -0.46 -6.41
CA GLY A 136 -3.96 0.66 -5.62
C GLY A 136 -3.44 2.00 -6.10
N ILE A 137 -3.75 2.36 -7.34
CA ILE A 137 -3.40 3.62 -7.99
C ILE A 137 -4.61 4.54 -8.05
N HIS A 138 -4.39 5.84 -7.93
CA HIS A 138 -5.46 6.84 -7.91
C HIS A 138 -5.03 8.18 -8.53
N ALA A 139 -5.99 9.08 -8.77
CA ALA A 139 -5.75 10.36 -9.46
C ALA A 139 -4.79 11.29 -8.72
N GLY A 140 -4.73 11.25 -7.40
CA GLY A 140 -3.77 12.03 -6.60
C GLY A 140 -2.31 11.75 -6.98
N ASP A 141 -2.00 10.55 -7.44
CA ASP A 141 -0.66 10.15 -7.86
C ASP A 141 -0.29 10.61 -9.29
N HIS A 142 -1.27 11.02 -10.11
CA HIS A 142 -1.08 11.25 -11.56
C HIS A 142 -0.08 12.37 -11.90
N ALA A 143 0.08 13.35 -11.02
CA ALA A 143 1.00 14.47 -11.24
C ALA A 143 2.47 14.03 -11.14
N ILE A 144 2.78 13.13 -10.21
CA ILE A 144 4.15 12.68 -9.90
C ILE A 144 4.49 11.36 -10.58
N TYR A 145 3.51 10.44 -10.66
CA TYR A 145 3.72 9.08 -11.17
C TYR A 145 2.97 8.89 -12.51
N PRO A 146 3.63 9.13 -13.67
CA PRO A 146 2.99 8.94 -14.99
C PRO A 146 2.44 7.52 -15.19
N ASP A 147 3.03 6.53 -14.54
CA ASP A 147 2.62 5.12 -14.60
C ASP A 147 1.36 4.80 -13.75
N CYS A 148 0.77 5.81 -13.11
CA CYS A 148 -0.55 5.72 -12.46
C CYS A 148 -1.71 6.19 -13.36
N ARG A 149 -1.45 6.71 -14.57
CA ARG A 149 -2.46 7.27 -15.47
C ARG A 149 -3.15 6.18 -16.32
N GLN A 150 -4.39 6.45 -16.75
CA GLN A 150 -5.14 5.55 -17.65
C GLN A 150 -4.37 5.26 -18.94
N GLU A 151 -3.79 6.29 -19.56
CA GLU A 151 -2.99 6.14 -20.79
C GLU A 151 -1.87 5.09 -20.64
N PHE A 152 -1.19 5.08 -19.49
CA PHE A 152 -0.17 4.08 -19.21
C PHE A 152 -0.79 2.68 -19.05
N ARG A 153 -1.94 2.56 -18.37
CA ARG A 153 -2.64 1.29 -18.20
C ARG A 153 -3.04 0.68 -19.54
N ASP A 154 -3.60 1.50 -20.43
CA ASP A 154 -4.00 1.06 -21.78
C ASP A 154 -2.81 0.57 -22.59
N ALA A 155 -1.71 1.31 -22.55
CA ALA A 155 -0.46 0.91 -23.24
C ALA A 155 0.13 -0.39 -22.66
N ASP A 156 0.09 -0.55 -21.35
CA ASP A 156 0.58 -1.74 -20.65
C ASP A 156 -0.29 -2.97 -20.93
N ASP A 157 -1.62 -2.82 -20.88
CA ASP A 157 -2.56 -3.89 -21.23
C ASP A 157 -2.38 -4.32 -22.70
N TYR A 158 -2.24 -3.35 -23.60
CA TYR A 158 -1.97 -3.65 -25.02
C TYR A 158 -0.66 -4.44 -25.18
N ALA A 159 0.42 -4.00 -24.56
CA ALA A 159 1.71 -4.70 -24.62
C ALA A 159 1.62 -6.13 -24.08
N PHE A 160 0.90 -6.31 -22.97
CA PHE A 160 0.67 -7.62 -22.38
C PHE A 160 -0.13 -8.54 -23.31
N ARG A 161 -1.22 -8.05 -23.92
CA ARG A 161 -2.08 -8.81 -24.84
C ARG A 161 -1.33 -9.24 -26.12
N VAL A 162 -0.49 -8.37 -26.66
CA VAL A 162 0.31 -8.67 -27.85
C VAL A 162 1.43 -9.68 -27.56
N GLY A 163 1.94 -9.66 -26.32
CA GLY A 163 3.10 -10.45 -25.91
C GLY A 163 2.80 -11.84 -25.32
N ASN A 164 1.53 -12.18 -25.06
CA ASN A 164 1.19 -13.41 -24.34
C ASN A 164 -0.02 -14.13 -24.93
N TRP A 165 0.08 -15.45 -25.07
CA TRP A 165 -1.07 -16.31 -25.35
C TRP A 165 -2.01 -16.37 -24.15
N GLY A 166 -3.31 -16.33 -24.37
CA GLY A 166 -4.32 -16.39 -23.31
C GLY A 166 -4.49 -15.09 -22.50
N ALA A 167 -3.83 -14.00 -22.93
CA ALA A 167 -3.89 -12.71 -22.23
C ALA A 167 -5.30 -12.09 -22.21
N GLU A 168 -6.20 -12.53 -23.09
CA GLU A 168 -7.62 -12.16 -23.08
C GLU A 168 -8.35 -12.56 -21.79
N ASN A 169 -7.80 -13.51 -21.02
CA ASN A 169 -8.34 -13.97 -19.73
C ASN A 169 -7.82 -13.15 -18.54
N VAL A 170 -7.04 -12.09 -18.78
CA VAL A 170 -6.52 -11.21 -17.74
C VAL A 170 -6.93 -9.78 -18.07
N SER A 171 -7.46 -9.05 -17.08
CA SER A 171 -7.86 -7.65 -17.22
C SER A 171 -7.38 -6.81 -16.05
N TYR A 172 -7.18 -5.52 -16.28
CA TYR A 172 -6.96 -4.55 -15.21
C TYR A 172 -8.26 -4.22 -14.49
N TRP A 173 -8.21 -4.25 -13.17
CA TRP A 173 -9.26 -3.77 -12.30
C TRP A 173 -8.69 -2.68 -11.38
N THR A 174 -8.98 -1.43 -11.71
CA THR A 174 -8.43 -0.24 -11.04
C THR A 174 -9.58 0.67 -10.56
N PRO A 175 -10.35 0.23 -9.55
CA PRO A 175 -11.60 0.91 -9.17
C PRO A 175 -11.40 2.32 -8.61
N TYR A 176 -10.17 2.68 -8.25
CA TYR A 176 -9.84 3.98 -7.66
C TYR A 176 -9.09 4.93 -8.59
N LEU A 177 -8.94 4.56 -9.87
CA LEU A 177 -8.09 5.30 -10.81
C LEU A 177 -8.44 6.79 -10.90
N GLU A 178 -9.73 7.15 -10.86
CA GLU A 178 -10.22 8.53 -10.89
C GLU A 178 -10.50 9.12 -9.48
N GLY A 179 -10.20 8.34 -8.42
CA GLY A 179 -10.43 8.73 -7.04
C GLY A 179 -9.22 9.44 -6.40
N ASP A 180 -9.36 9.71 -5.13
CA ASP A 180 -8.31 10.23 -4.25
C ASP A 180 -8.28 9.41 -2.94
N LYS A 181 -7.34 9.72 -2.04
CA LYS A 181 -7.24 9.01 -0.76
C LYS A 181 -8.47 9.14 0.12
N PHE A 182 -9.23 10.23 -0.02
CA PHE A 182 -10.47 10.41 0.72
C PHE A 182 -11.57 9.48 0.22
N THR A 183 -11.77 9.40 -1.10
CA THR A 183 -12.76 8.48 -1.71
C THR A 183 -12.41 7.03 -1.44
N ILE A 184 -11.13 6.66 -1.47
CA ILE A 184 -10.65 5.32 -1.09
C ILE A 184 -11.00 5.03 0.37
N LEU A 185 -10.75 5.98 1.28
CA LEU A 185 -11.00 5.80 2.71
C LEU A 185 -12.49 5.71 3.02
N GLN A 186 -13.35 6.48 2.34
CA GLN A 186 -14.82 6.38 2.44
C GLN A 186 -15.31 5.00 2.01
N ASP A 187 -14.84 4.49 0.86
CA ASP A 187 -15.18 3.14 0.41
C ASP A 187 -14.70 2.09 1.43
N GLY A 188 -13.53 2.31 2.02
CA GLY A 188 -12.99 1.47 3.10
C GLY A 188 -13.86 1.41 4.34
N GLU A 189 -14.52 2.49 4.73
CA GLU A 189 -15.48 2.50 5.83
C GLU A 189 -16.71 1.63 5.49
N VAL A 190 -17.26 1.80 4.30
CA VAL A 190 -18.39 0.99 3.79
C VAL A 190 -18.01 -0.48 3.66
N LEU A 191 -16.80 -0.79 3.18
CA LEU A 191 -16.31 -2.15 3.03
C LEU A 191 -16.09 -2.83 4.37
N CYS A 192 -15.54 -2.11 5.36
CA CYS A 192 -15.42 -2.65 6.72
C CYS A 192 -16.78 -3.03 7.29
N GLU A 193 -17.81 -2.20 7.12
CA GLU A 193 -19.17 -2.50 7.55
C GLU A 193 -19.73 -3.75 6.83
N LYS A 194 -19.64 -3.81 5.49
CA LYS A 194 -20.11 -4.95 4.69
C LYS A 194 -19.43 -6.27 5.06
N LEU A 195 -18.12 -6.22 5.34
CA LEU A 195 -17.32 -7.38 5.68
C LEU A 195 -17.35 -7.69 7.20
N GLY A 196 -18.07 -6.92 8.01
CA GLY A 196 -18.10 -7.11 9.47
C GLY A 196 -16.75 -6.92 10.15
N LEU A 197 -15.88 -6.09 9.57
CA LEU A 197 -14.53 -5.78 10.07
C LEU A 197 -14.55 -4.49 10.91
N ASN A 198 -13.69 -4.44 11.92
CA ASN A 198 -13.49 -3.20 12.66
C ASN A 198 -12.55 -2.28 11.85
N PHE A 199 -13.04 -1.10 11.50
CA PHE A 199 -12.31 -0.09 10.73
C PHE A 199 -10.95 0.26 11.35
N ASP A 200 -10.93 0.56 12.65
CA ASP A 200 -9.70 0.96 13.34
C ASP A 200 -8.68 -0.19 13.37
N GLU A 201 -9.15 -1.43 13.51
CA GLU A 201 -8.28 -2.62 13.46
C GLU A 201 -7.71 -2.87 12.07
N VAL A 202 -8.41 -2.50 11.00
CA VAL A 202 -7.88 -2.54 9.63
C VAL A 202 -6.83 -1.46 9.45
N TYR A 203 -7.19 -0.18 9.65
CA TYR A 203 -6.35 0.95 9.26
C TYR A 203 -5.15 1.19 10.18
N ARG A 204 -5.19 0.73 11.44
CA ARG A 204 -3.99 0.68 12.30
C ARG A 204 -2.90 -0.28 11.79
N ARG A 205 -3.29 -1.24 10.92
CA ARG A 205 -2.40 -2.20 10.27
C ARG A 205 -1.97 -1.76 8.88
N THR A 206 -2.07 -0.49 8.57
CA THR A 206 -1.59 0.10 7.32
C THR A 206 -0.48 1.11 7.61
N ASN A 207 0.45 1.29 6.67
CA ASN A 207 1.46 2.32 6.73
C ASN A 207 1.58 3.02 5.38
N THR A 208 1.34 4.32 5.36
CA THR A 208 1.49 5.15 4.16
C THR A 208 2.75 6.03 4.24
N SER A 209 3.38 6.10 5.43
CA SER A 209 4.55 6.92 5.69
C SER A 209 5.79 6.44 4.90
N TYR A 210 6.43 7.35 4.21
CA TYR A 210 7.74 7.11 3.57
C TYR A 210 8.92 7.23 4.54
N LYS A 211 8.69 7.78 5.75
CA LYS A 211 9.68 7.97 6.82
C LYS A 211 9.19 7.33 8.13
N PRO A 212 8.84 6.03 8.16
CA PRO A 212 8.36 5.42 9.39
C PRO A 212 9.42 5.47 10.47
N ILE A 213 9.01 5.84 11.69
CA ILE A 213 9.88 5.98 12.85
C ILE A 213 9.78 4.72 13.68
N SER A 214 10.92 4.06 13.90
CA SER A 214 11.02 2.84 14.71
C SER A 214 11.21 3.21 16.17
N ILE A 215 10.28 2.78 17.04
CA ILE A 215 10.33 3.05 18.49
C ILE A 215 10.41 1.72 19.24
N GLU A 216 11.37 1.59 20.18
CA GLU A 216 11.44 0.44 21.07
C GLU A 216 10.23 0.45 22.02
N VAL A 217 9.36 -0.56 21.88
CA VAL A 217 8.12 -0.69 22.65
C VAL A 217 8.20 -1.75 23.74
N GLY A 218 9.32 -2.47 23.82
CA GLY A 218 9.53 -3.49 24.83
C GLY A 218 10.73 -4.38 24.53
N ARG A 219 10.86 -5.45 25.29
CA ARG A 219 11.91 -6.45 25.13
C ARG A 219 11.33 -7.85 25.18
N MET A 220 11.85 -8.72 24.35
CA MET A 220 11.47 -10.14 24.28
C MET A 220 12.67 -11.01 24.63
N TRP A 221 12.44 -12.08 25.38
CA TRP A 221 13.44 -13.09 25.71
C TRP A 221 13.17 -14.35 24.89
N THR A 222 14.15 -14.76 24.12
CA THR A 222 14.12 -16.04 23.41
C THR A 222 14.83 -17.09 24.29
N GLY A 223 14.05 -18.03 24.86
CA GLY A 223 14.54 -19.05 25.78
C GLY A 223 14.20 -18.78 27.25
N SER A 224 14.90 -19.43 28.18
CA SER A 224 14.68 -19.23 29.62
C SER A 224 15.00 -17.80 30.04
N TYR A 225 14.12 -17.20 30.82
CA TYR A 225 14.31 -15.86 31.39
C TYR A 225 15.64 -15.78 32.15
N ASN A 226 16.49 -14.86 31.76
CA ASN A 226 17.73 -14.53 32.46
C ASN A 226 17.72 -13.05 32.86
N PRO A 227 17.60 -12.71 34.16
CA PRO A 227 17.49 -11.33 34.59
C PRO A 227 18.74 -10.48 34.31
N LYS A 228 19.87 -11.13 33.99
CA LYS A 228 21.12 -10.45 33.59
C LYS A 228 21.22 -10.21 32.08
N SER A 229 20.31 -10.76 31.27
CA SER A 229 20.25 -10.52 29.82
C SER A 229 19.22 -9.44 29.53
N PRO A 230 19.57 -8.37 28.82
CA PRO A 230 18.63 -7.27 28.54
C PRO A 230 17.44 -7.67 27.64
N GLY A 231 17.41 -8.90 27.10
CA GLY A 231 16.45 -9.32 26.09
C GLY A 231 16.72 -8.66 24.72
N GLN A 232 16.02 -9.13 23.70
CA GLN A 232 16.03 -8.50 22.37
C GLN A 232 15.02 -7.36 22.35
N PRO A 233 15.38 -6.15 21.89
CA PRO A 233 14.44 -5.05 21.77
C PRO A 233 13.33 -5.39 20.75
N VAL A 234 12.11 -5.03 21.08
CA VAL A 234 10.95 -5.11 20.20
C VAL A 234 10.63 -3.70 19.74
N TYR A 235 10.60 -3.50 18.46
CA TYR A 235 10.28 -2.22 17.84
C TYR A 235 8.87 -2.25 17.25
N ASP A 236 8.21 -1.09 17.25
CA ASP A 236 7.02 -0.85 16.45
C ASP A 236 7.24 0.40 15.60
N TYR A 237 6.54 0.44 14.46
CA TYR A 237 6.64 1.54 13.52
C TYR A 237 5.51 2.55 13.75
N TYR A 238 5.91 3.81 13.86
CA TYR A 238 5.04 4.97 13.89
C TYR A 238 5.13 5.69 12.55
N ALA A 239 4.02 6.22 12.06
CA ALA A 239 4.03 7.04 10.87
C ALA A 239 4.65 8.42 11.18
N ASP A 240 5.36 9.00 10.22
CA ASP A 240 5.59 10.44 10.21
C ASP A 240 4.32 11.17 9.74
N TYR A 241 4.30 12.48 9.83
CA TYR A 241 3.19 13.32 9.32
C TYR A 241 3.71 14.46 8.42
N LYS A 242 4.97 14.37 7.98
CA LYS A 242 5.68 15.39 7.20
C LYS A 242 5.92 14.97 5.75
N SER A 243 6.06 13.66 5.46
CA SER A 243 6.17 13.17 4.09
C SER A 243 4.85 13.33 3.33
N ALA A 244 4.91 13.58 2.03
CA ALA A 244 3.72 13.87 1.22
C ALA A 244 2.64 12.78 1.32
N SER A 245 3.03 11.52 1.30
CA SER A 245 2.10 10.40 1.46
C SER A 245 1.40 10.38 2.82
N SER A 246 2.08 10.82 3.88
CA SER A 246 1.49 10.95 5.22
C SER A 246 0.57 12.17 5.30
N VAL A 247 0.94 13.30 4.68
CA VAL A 247 0.09 14.51 4.60
C VAL A 247 -1.25 14.16 3.95
N GLU A 248 -1.25 13.52 2.79
CA GLU A 248 -2.49 13.10 2.11
C GLU A 248 -3.33 12.10 2.92
N ARG A 249 -2.68 11.16 3.63
CA ARG A 249 -3.39 10.25 4.52
C ARG A 249 -4.11 11.01 5.64
N VAL A 250 -3.41 11.91 6.30
CA VAL A 250 -3.97 12.73 7.39
C VAL A 250 -5.11 13.60 6.87
N GLU A 251 -4.94 14.22 5.70
CA GLU A 251 -5.99 15.00 5.03
C GLU A 251 -7.25 14.15 4.79
N ALA A 252 -7.10 12.92 4.29
CA ALA A 252 -8.22 12.02 4.07
C ALA A 252 -8.99 11.71 5.37
N PHE A 253 -8.29 11.48 6.48
CA PHE A 253 -8.92 11.24 7.79
C PHE A 253 -9.58 12.51 8.36
N ILE A 254 -8.99 13.69 8.15
CA ILE A 254 -9.61 14.98 8.52
C ILE A 254 -10.93 15.16 7.74
N LYS A 255 -10.92 14.93 6.41
CA LYS A 255 -12.12 15.01 5.56
C LYS A 255 -13.19 13.97 5.95
N LEU A 256 -12.77 12.78 6.38
CA LEU A 256 -13.68 11.74 6.87
C LEU A 256 -14.31 12.09 8.23
N GLY A 257 -13.73 13.04 8.97
CA GLY A 257 -14.22 13.49 10.24
C GLY A 257 -13.98 12.52 11.41
N ARG A 258 -12.95 11.66 11.29
CA ARG A 258 -12.56 10.73 12.36
C ARG A 258 -11.04 10.67 12.54
N PRO A 259 -10.55 10.35 13.77
CA PRO A 259 -9.12 10.14 13.99
C PRO A 259 -8.55 8.97 13.18
N ASP A 260 -7.31 9.12 12.71
CA ASP A 260 -6.57 8.01 12.15
C ASP A 260 -6.13 7.05 13.28
N PRO A 261 -6.43 5.75 13.19
CA PRO A 261 -6.00 4.77 14.17
C PRO A 261 -4.49 4.42 14.08
N ALA A 262 -3.75 4.93 13.08
CA ALA A 262 -2.31 4.82 13.04
C ALA A 262 -1.66 5.62 14.17
N ARG A 263 -0.48 5.20 14.60
CA ARG A 263 0.34 5.92 15.56
C ARG A 263 1.33 6.82 14.86
N TYR A 264 1.50 8.03 15.35
CA TYR A 264 2.38 9.04 14.81
C TYR A 264 3.52 9.39 15.74
N ALA A 265 4.68 9.74 15.18
CA ALA A 265 5.84 10.22 15.94
C ALA A 265 6.65 11.22 15.12
N ASP A 266 7.51 11.97 15.82
CA ASP A 266 8.57 12.79 15.25
C ASP A 266 9.89 12.55 16.01
N GLU A 267 10.86 13.45 15.85
CA GLU A 267 12.19 13.36 16.49
C GLU A 267 12.12 13.46 18.02
N THR A 268 11.01 13.95 18.56
CA THR A 268 10.80 14.08 20.02
C THR A 268 10.10 12.85 20.62
N GLY A 269 9.56 11.96 19.77
CA GLY A 269 8.86 10.75 20.16
C GLY A 269 7.40 10.70 19.68
N PRO A 270 6.55 9.85 20.29
CA PRO A 270 5.13 9.74 19.93
C PRO A 270 4.37 11.05 20.09
N VAL A 271 3.53 11.38 19.10
CA VAL A 271 2.65 12.57 19.10
C VAL A 271 1.19 12.18 19.04
N THR A 272 0.30 13.09 19.50
CA THR A 272 -1.16 12.87 19.46
C THR A 272 -1.74 13.19 18.07
N TRP A 273 -2.94 12.65 17.79
CA TRP A 273 -3.67 12.96 16.57
C TRP A 273 -3.96 14.47 16.41
N GLU A 274 -4.33 15.15 17.51
CA GLU A 274 -4.61 16.59 17.51
C GLU A 274 -3.38 17.41 17.10
N HIS A 275 -2.18 17.02 17.55
CA HIS A 275 -0.93 17.64 17.14
C HIS A 275 -0.71 17.45 15.63
N VAL A 276 -0.88 16.21 15.13
CA VAL A 276 -0.74 15.88 13.71
C VAL A 276 -1.70 16.70 12.85
N VAL A 277 -2.97 16.81 13.25
CA VAL A 277 -3.97 17.62 12.54
C VAL A 277 -3.55 19.07 12.45
N VAL A 278 -3.06 19.67 13.53
CA VAL A 278 -2.61 21.07 13.55
C VAL A 278 -1.44 21.28 12.57
N GLU A 279 -0.45 20.41 12.59
CA GLU A 279 0.74 20.57 11.75
C GLU A 279 0.42 20.33 10.27
N VAL A 280 -0.34 19.29 9.95
CA VAL A 280 -0.74 19.00 8.55
C VAL A 280 -1.67 20.08 8.01
N SER A 281 -2.61 20.62 8.80
CA SER A 281 -3.48 21.71 8.36
C SER A 281 -2.69 22.96 7.96
N LYS A 282 -1.53 23.23 8.58
CA LYS A 282 -0.63 24.33 8.15
C LYS A 282 -0.02 24.07 6.77
N VAL A 283 0.37 22.81 6.50
CA VAL A 283 0.90 22.41 5.18
C VAL A 283 -0.18 22.57 4.12
N LEU A 284 -1.41 22.10 4.37
CA LEU A 284 -2.52 22.19 3.43
C LEU A 284 -2.87 23.66 3.11
N ALA A 285 -3.00 24.50 4.14
CA ALA A 285 -3.32 25.92 3.97
C ALA A 285 -2.23 26.73 3.21
N ALA A 286 -1.03 26.21 3.11
CA ALA A 286 0.03 26.85 2.32
C ALA A 286 -0.05 26.50 0.81
N HIS A 287 -0.91 25.53 0.45
CA HIS A 287 -1.10 25.02 -0.93
C HIS A 287 -2.52 25.29 -1.50
N GLU A 288 -3.43 25.88 -0.70
CA GLU A 288 -4.70 26.44 -1.16
C GLU A 288 -4.48 27.84 -1.78
#